data_8d17a4828d3db22f7b2e21a243f47cde
#
_entry.id   8d17a4828d3db22f7b2e21a243f47cde
#
_cell.length_a   1.000
_cell.length_b   1.000
_cell.length_c   1.000
_cell.angle_alpha   90.00
_cell.angle_beta   90.00
_cell.angle_gamma   90.00
#
_symmetry.space_group_name_H-M   'P 1'
#
loop_
_entity.id
_entity.type
_entity.pdbx_description
1 polymer ?
#
loop_
_entity_poly.entity_id
_entity_poly.type
_entity_poly.pdbx_seq_one_letter_code
_entity_poly.pdbx_strand_id
1 'polypeptide(L)'
;MEQRKVVLVTGGGKGIGRGISERFLAAGYEVVICGREQPAQLPAHEGRTASFIAADVRDRAAVDALFGQLAERHGRLDVLVNNAGGAPFAMADKASPRFHESIIALNLLAPLHLAQKANVLMQGQEQGGVIVFIGSISASRPSPGTAAYGAAKAGVLSLVSSLAVEWAPKVRVVAVSPGLVQTEQSELHYGDAAGIAAVGATIPAGRLANPAEIGDACVWISSPAAAYASGINLLLHGGGERPAFLAAASANKE
;
A
#
# COMPACT_ATOMS: atom_id res chain seq x y z
N MET A 1 28.97 -3.05 -13.86
CA MET A 1 27.76 -2.23 -13.66
C MET A 1 27.10 -2.69 -12.37
N GLU A 2 26.82 -1.77 -11.47
CA GLU A 2 26.14 -2.11 -10.21
C GLU A 2 24.73 -2.63 -10.51
N GLN A 3 24.36 -3.77 -9.92
CA GLN A 3 23.03 -4.37 -10.15
C GLN A 3 21.97 -3.44 -9.55
N ARG A 4 20.92 -3.11 -10.35
CA ARG A 4 19.83 -2.25 -9.89
C ARG A 4 19.10 -2.88 -8.70
N LYS A 5 18.65 -2.05 -7.78
CA LYS A 5 17.77 -2.46 -6.69
C LYS A 5 16.43 -2.94 -7.25
N VAL A 6 15.88 -3.99 -6.65
CA VAL A 6 14.64 -4.63 -7.08
C VAL A 6 13.53 -4.32 -6.10
N VAL A 7 12.38 -3.89 -6.60
CA VAL A 7 11.15 -3.72 -5.81
C VAL A 7 10.03 -4.58 -6.35
N LEU A 8 9.33 -5.28 -5.45
CA LEU A 8 8.06 -5.95 -5.73
C LEU A 8 6.91 -5.11 -5.22
N VAL A 9 5.98 -4.71 -6.11
CA VAL A 9 4.75 -3.98 -5.75
C VAL A 9 3.53 -4.85 -6.02
N THR A 10 2.85 -5.29 -4.97
CA THR A 10 1.63 -6.08 -5.12
C THR A 10 0.46 -5.20 -5.54
N GLY A 11 -0.32 -5.64 -6.54
CA GLY A 11 -1.37 -4.80 -7.12
C GLY A 11 -0.82 -3.54 -7.81
N GLY A 12 0.42 -3.60 -8.33
CA GLY A 12 1.17 -2.46 -8.87
C GLY A 12 0.69 -1.92 -10.21
N GLY A 13 -0.35 -2.50 -10.82
CA GLY A 13 -0.77 -2.17 -12.19
C GLY A 13 -1.82 -1.05 -12.31
N LYS A 14 -2.46 -0.62 -11.22
CA LYS A 14 -3.53 0.37 -11.21
C LYS A 14 -3.57 1.18 -9.91
N GLY A 15 -4.30 2.29 -9.91
CA GLY A 15 -4.53 3.14 -8.75
C GLY A 15 -3.25 3.53 -8.02
N ILE A 16 -3.28 3.42 -6.70
CA ILE A 16 -2.14 3.72 -5.84
C ILE A 16 -0.93 2.88 -6.21
N GLY A 17 -1.12 1.57 -6.47
CA GLY A 17 -0.04 0.66 -6.83
C GLY A 17 0.68 1.08 -8.13
N ARG A 18 -0.06 1.58 -9.14
CA ARG A 18 0.53 2.11 -10.36
C ARG A 18 1.41 3.33 -10.08
N GLY A 19 0.89 4.29 -9.32
CA GLY A 19 1.68 5.47 -8.92
C GLY A 19 2.95 5.10 -8.17
N ILE A 20 2.87 4.13 -7.24
CA ILE A 20 4.04 3.60 -6.53
C ILE A 20 5.03 3.00 -7.53
N SER A 21 4.58 2.14 -8.45
CA SER A 21 5.44 1.48 -9.43
C SER A 21 6.16 2.48 -10.33
N GLU A 22 5.45 3.51 -10.82
CA GLU A 22 6.02 4.56 -11.66
C GLU A 22 7.07 5.40 -10.90
N ARG A 23 6.86 5.69 -9.61
CA ARG A 23 7.84 6.43 -8.79
C ARG A 23 9.09 5.60 -8.48
N PHE A 24 8.98 4.29 -8.26
CA PHE A 24 10.15 3.42 -8.13
C PHE A 24 10.92 3.29 -9.45
N LEU A 25 10.24 3.22 -10.62
CA LEU A 25 10.90 3.30 -11.92
C LEU A 25 11.67 4.62 -12.08
N ALA A 26 11.04 5.76 -11.72
CA ALA A 26 11.68 7.07 -11.74
C ALA A 26 12.93 7.12 -10.85
N ALA A 27 12.89 6.46 -9.68
CA ALA A 27 14.00 6.35 -8.75
C ALA A 27 15.10 5.33 -9.18
N GLY A 28 14.97 4.70 -10.35
CA GLY A 28 16.00 3.82 -10.90
C GLY A 28 15.90 2.35 -10.51
N TYR A 29 14.85 1.93 -9.83
CA TYR A 29 14.64 0.54 -9.45
C TYR A 29 14.25 -0.34 -10.64
N GLU A 30 14.57 -1.62 -10.57
CA GLU A 30 13.92 -2.68 -11.33
C GLU A 30 12.59 -2.98 -10.63
N VAL A 31 11.47 -2.78 -11.34
CA VAL A 31 10.13 -2.89 -10.75
C VAL A 31 9.44 -4.16 -11.23
N VAL A 32 9.09 -5.02 -10.30
CA VAL A 32 8.22 -6.18 -10.51
C VAL A 32 6.86 -5.87 -9.91
N ILE A 33 5.81 -6.06 -10.67
CA ILE A 33 4.45 -5.96 -10.16
C ILE A 33 3.76 -7.33 -10.21
N CYS A 34 2.83 -7.59 -9.31
CA CYS A 34 2.00 -8.77 -9.39
C CYS A 34 0.51 -8.45 -9.23
N GLY A 35 -0.30 -9.32 -9.77
CA GLY A 35 -1.76 -9.25 -9.74
C GLY A 35 -2.35 -10.49 -10.40
N ARG A 36 -3.67 -10.64 -10.36
CA ARG A 36 -4.36 -11.79 -10.97
C ARG A 36 -4.31 -11.73 -12.50
N GLU A 37 -4.34 -10.53 -13.06
CA GLU A 37 -4.35 -10.27 -14.50
C GLU A 37 -3.34 -9.17 -14.82
N GLN A 38 -2.66 -9.32 -15.95
CA GLN A 38 -1.75 -8.31 -16.44
C GLN A 38 -2.53 -7.06 -16.88
N PRO A 39 -2.14 -5.86 -16.43
CA PRO A 39 -2.79 -4.64 -16.89
C PRO A 39 -2.55 -4.42 -18.39
N ALA A 40 -3.52 -3.80 -19.08
CA ALA A 40 -3.39 -3.49 -20.52
C ALA A 40 -2.15 -2.64 -20.82
N GLN A 41 -1.76 -1.78 -19.89
CA GLN A 41 -0.53 -0.99 -19.95
C GLN A 41 0.24 -1.17 -18.64
N LEU A 42 1.46 -1.68 -18.75
CA LEU A 42 2.37 -1.77 -17.61
C LEU A 42 2.81 -0.37 -17.16
N PRO A 43 3.06 -0.15 -15.86
CA PRO A 43 3.70 1.07 -15.37
C PRO A 43 5.03 1.31 -16.07
N ALA A 44 5.26 2.54 -16.51
CA ALA A 44 6.47 2.90 -17.24
C ALA A 44 6.94 4.32 -16.88
N HIS A 45 8.26 4.56 -16.99
CA HIS A 45 8.87 5.86 -16.81
C HIS A 45 10.15 5.96 -17.66
N GLU A 46 10.23 6.96 -18.56
CA GLU A 46 11.41 7.26 -19.39
C GLU A 46 12.03 6.01 -20.06
N GLY A 47 11.21 5.25 -20.77
CA GLY A 47 11.65 4.04 -21.50
C GLY A 47 11.87 2.79 -20.65
N ARG A 48 11.71 2.87 -19.33
CA ARG A 48 11.72 1.71 -18.43
C ARG A 48 10.30 1.27 -18.13
N THR A 49 10.07 -0.03 -18.10
CA THR A 49 8.74 -0.62 -17.89
C THR A 49 8.82 -1.67 -16.79
N ALA A 50 7.84 -1.70 -15.90
CA ALA A 50 7.73 -2.73 -14.89
C ALA A 50 7.51 -4.11 -15.54
N SER A 51 8.08 -5.15 -14.95
CA SER A 51 7.75 -6.53 -15.30
C SER A 51 6.54 -7.02 -14.52
N PHE A 52 5.80 -7.98 -15.08
CA PHE A 52 4.60 -8.53 -14.46
C PHE A 52 4.77 -10.03 -14.18
N ILE A 53 4.30 -10.46 -13.01
CA ILE A 53 4.15 -11.87 -12.63
C ILE A 53 2.71 -12.08 -12.15
N ALA A 54 1.99 -13.01 -12.79
CA ALA A 54 0.63 -13.34 -12.39
C ALA A 54 0.62 -14.06 -11.04
N ALA A 55 -0.10 -13.52 -10.05
CA ALA A 55 -0.29 -14.16 -8.75
C ALA A 55 -1.54 -13.63 -8.05
N ASP A 56 -2.37 -14.50 -7.49
CA ASP A 56 -3.32 -14.12 -6.44
C ASP A 56 -2.59 -14.16 -5.10
N VAL A 57 -2.43 -13.02 -4.46
CA VAL A 57 -1.71 -12.88 -3.19
C VAL A 57 -2.34 -13.63 -2.01
N ARG A 58 -3.58 -14.12 -2.17
CA ARG A 58 -4.28 -14.96 -1.19
C ARG A 58 -3.95 -16.45 -1.34
N ASP A 59 -3.43 -16.84 -2.49
CA ASP A 59 -3.03 -18.22 -2.78
C ASP A 59 -1.56 -18.42 -2.44
N ARG A 60 -1.29 -19.28 -1.45
CA ARG A 60 0.07 -19.56 -0.98
C ARG A 60 0.96 -20.15 -2.05
N ALA A 61 0.44 -21.07 -2.89
CA ALA A 61 1.21 -21.68 -3.96
C ALA A 61 1.57 -20.63 -5.05
N ALA A 62 0.65 -19.72 -5.37
CA ALA A 62 0.93 -18.62 -6.28
C ALA A 62 1.96 -17.63 -5.71
N VAL A 63 1.93 -17.38 -4.39
CA VAL A 63 2.95 -16.57 -3.70
C VAL A 63 4.31 -17.26 -3.72
N ASP A 64 4.38 -18.56 -3.46
CA ASP A 64 5.63 -19.33 -3.53
C ASP A 64 6.24 -19.29 -4.94
N ALA A 65 5.42 -19.47 -5.99
CA ALA A 65 5.84 -19.37 -7.37
C ALA A 65 6.31 -17.95 -7.75
N LEU A 66 5.62 -16.90 -7.24
CA LEU A 66 6.02 -15.50 -7.43
C LEU A 66 7.43 -15.25 -6.89
N PHE A 67 7.71 -15.66 -5.65
CA PHE A 67 9.02 -15.46 -5.03
C PHE A 67 10.10 -16.33 -5.67
N GLY A 68 9.78 -17.56 -6.14
CA GLY A 68 10.68 -18.40 -6.93
C GLY A 68 11.12 -17.72 -8.23
N GLN A 69 10.17 -17.19 -9.02
CA GLN A 69 10.47 -16.47 -10.25
C GLN A 69 11.26 -15.17 -9.99
N LEU A 70 10.97 -14.47 -8.89
CA LEU A 70 11.68 -13.26 -8.52
C LEU A 70 13.14 -13.59 -8.17
N ALA A 71 13.38 -14.63 -7.38
CA ALA A 71 14.72 -15.08 -7.03
C ALA A 71 15.51 -15.56 -8.27
N GLU A 72 14.88 -16.30 -9.16
CA GLU A 72 15.50 -16.78 -10.39
C GLU A 72 15.90 -15.63 -11.34
N ARG A 73 15.01 -14.64 -11.52
CA ARG A 73 15.24 -13.53 -12.47
C ARG A 73 16.19 -12.46 -11.94
N HIS A 74 16.14 -12.19 -10.65
CA HIS A 74 16.84 -11.02 -10.07
C HIS A 74 17.87 -11.38 -9.00
N GLY A 75 17.74 -12.53 -8.34
CA GLY A 75 18.64 -12.96 -7.25
C GLY A 75 18.58 -12.08 -6.00
N ARG A 76 17.72 -11.06 -5.99
CA ARG A 76 17.58 -10.09 -4.87
C ARG A 76 16.19 -9.48 -4.80
N LEU A 77 15.84 -8.98 -3.62
CA LEU A 77 14.68 -8.13 -3.37
C LEU A 77 15.05 -7.07 -2.34
N ASP A 78 15.08 -5.81 -2.74
CA ASP A 78 15.46 -4.70 -1.85
C ASP A 78 14.24 -4.08 -1.16
N VAL A 79 13.09 -4.06 -1.85
CA VAL A 79 11.85 -3.50 -1.32
C VAL A 79 10.68 -4.40 -1.67
N LEU A 80 9.84 -4.71 -0.68
CA LEU A 80 8.49 -5.21 -0.90
C LEU A 80 7.50 -4.10 -0.56
N VAL A 81 6.60 -3.77 -1.49
CA VAL A 81 5.44 -2.91 -1.21
C VAL A 81 4.17 -3.76 -1.21
N ASN A 82 3.64 -4.03 -0.04
CA ASN A 82 2.36 -4.69 0.19
C ASN A 82 1.22 -3.69 -0.04
N ASN A 83 0.82 -3.51 -1.31
CA ASN A 83 -0.22 -2.59 -1.71
C ASN A 83 -1.55 -3.28 -2.07
N ALA A 84 -1.52 -4.52 -2.58
CA ALA A 84 -2.74 -5.24 -2.94
C ALA A 84 -3.75 -5.25 -1.79
N GLY A 85 -4.96 -4.76 -2.03
CA GLY A 85 -5.98 -4.62 -1.01
C GLY A 85 -7.20 -3.85 -1.48
N GLY A 86 -8.11 -3.58 -0.54
CA GLY A 86 -9.35 -2.86 -0.76
C GLY A 86 -10.56 -3.62 -0.20
N ALA A 87 -11.70 -2.95 -0.18
CA ALA A 87 -12.97 -3.55 0.21
C ALA A 87 -14.12 -2.84 -0.53
N PRO A 88 -15.09 -3.59 -1.07
CA PRO A 88 -16.36 -3.02 -1.45
C PRO A 88 -17.11 -2.49 -0.22
N PHE A 89 -17.96 -1.48 -0.43
CA PHE A 89 -18.83 -0.97 0.62
C PHE A 89 -19.90 -2.01 0.98
N ALA A 90 -19.99 -2.39 2.25
CA ALA A 90 -21.06 -3.22 2.79
C ALA A 90 -21.20 -2.98 4.29
N MET A 91 -22.41 -2.64 4.76
CA MET A 91 -22.69 -2.50 6.19
C MET A 91 -22.50 -3.84 6.89
N ALA A 92 -21.94 -3.84 8.09
CA ALA A 92 -21.51 -5.04 8.80
C ALA A 92 -22.64 -6.04 9.09
N ASP A 93 -23.87 -5.53 9.33
CA ASP A 93 -25.08 -6.33 9.56
C ASP A 93 -25.68 -6.92 8.27
N LYS A 94 -25.25 -6.44 7.09
CA LYS A 94 -25.72 -6.90 5.77
C LYS A 94 -24.72 -7.80 5.05
N ALA A 95 -23.45 -7.72 5.43
CA ALA A 95 -22.40 -8.54 4.81
C ALA A 95 -22.37 -9.96 5.40
N SER A 96 -22.10 -10.96 4.54
CA SER A 96 -21.96 -12.34 5.01
C SER A 96 -20.63 -12.55 5.77
N PRO A 97 -20.56 -13.58 6.66
CA PRO A 97 -19.29 -13.97 7.29
C PRO A 97 -18.17 -14.20 6.27
N ARG A 98 -18.46 -14.90 5.18
CA ARG A 98 -17.51 -15.17 4.08
C ARG A 98 -16.98 -13.88 3.43
N PHE A 99 -17.81 -12.83 3.33
CA PHE A 99 -17.35 -11.53 2.87
C PHE A 99 -16.29 -10.95 3.81
N HIS A 100 -16.58 -10.94 5.12
CA HIS A 100 -15.62 -10.44 6.12
C HIS A 100 -14.32 -11.24 6.12
N GLU A 101 -14.39 -12.57 6.06
CA GLU A 101 -13.23 -13.45 5.96
C GLU A 101 -12.37 -13.12 4.74
N SER A 102 -13.01 -12.88 3.58
CA SER A 102 -12.29 -12.53 2.35
C SER A 102 -11.57 -11.18 2.45
N ILE A 103 -12.15 -10.20 3.14
CA ILE A 103 -11.54 -8.90 3.40
C ILE A 103 -10.32 -9.04 4.32
N ILE A 104 -10.44 -9.81 5.41
CA ILE A 104 -9.32 -10.10 6.32
C ILE A 104 -8.21 -10.87 5.59
N ALA A 105 -8.57 -11.89 4.83
CA ALA A 105 -7.60 -12.67 4.06
C ALA A 105 -6.78 -11.81 3.10
N LEU A 106 -7.43 -10.89 2.36
CA LEU A 106 -6.75 -10.03 1.41
C LEU A 106 -5.93 -8.92 2.07
N ASN A 107 -6.48 -8.25 3.10
CA ASN A 107 -5.92 -7.00 3.62
C ASN A 107 -5.02 -7.18 4.85
N LEU A 108 -5.01 -8.37 5.47
CA LEU A 108 -4.18 -8.67 6.65
C LEU A 108 -3.31 -9.93 6.45
N LEU A 109 -3.90 -11.07 6.09
CA LEU A 109 -3.16 -12.33 6.04
C LEU A 109 -2.26 -12.41 4.81
N ALA A 110 -2.73 -12.02 3.63
CA ALA A 110 -1.92 -12.03 2.42
C ALA A 110 -0.66 -11.16 2.54
N PRO A 111 -0.74 -9.87 2.98
CA PRO A 111 0.47 -9.06 3.16
C PRO A 111 1.41 -9.62 4.24
N LEU A 112 0.93 -10.28 5.28
CA LEU A 112 1.78 -10.96 6.25
C LEU A 112 2.57 -12.11 5.60
N HIS A 113 1.90 -12.98 4.82
CA HIS A 113 2.56 -14.10 4.13
C HIS A 113 3.60 -13.63 3.11
N LEU A 114 3.29 -12.58 2.34
CA LEU A 114 4.24 -11.96 1.42
C LEU A 114 5.45 -11.38 2.16
N ALA A 115 5.22 -10.71 3.29
CA ALA A 115 6.28 -10.15 4.12
C ALA A 115 7.19 -11.25 4.69
N GLN A 116 6.65 -12.39 5.13
CA GLN A 116 7.43 -13.54 5.58
C GLN A 116 8.35 -14.07 4.46
N LYS A 117 7.84 -14.22 3.22
CA LYS A 117 8.66 -14.65 2.08
C LYS A 117 9.75 -13.64 1.72
N ALA A 118 9.40 -12.35 1.70
CA ALA A 118 10.37 -11.29 1.45
C ALA A 118 11.47 -11.27 2.52
N ASN A 119 11.09 -11.40 3.79
CA ASN A 119 12.04 -11.42 4.89
C ASN A 119 13.07 -12.55 4.73
N VAL A 120 12.66 -13.75 4.34
CA VAL A 120 13.61 -14.87 4.10
C VAL A 120 14.67 -14.50 3.07
N LEU A 121 14.28 -13.88 1.94
CA LEU A 121 15.23 -13.40 0.93
C LEU A 121 16.13 -12.29 1.48
N MET A 122 15.54 -11.28 2.10
CA MET A 122 16.24 -10.10 2.61
C MET A 122 17.21 -10.44 3.74
N GLN A 123 16.90 -11.38 4.62
CA GLN A 123 17.81 -11.86 5.67
C GLN A 123 19.06 -12.55 5.08
N GLY A 124 18.94 -13.19 3.93
CA GLY A 124 20.07 -13.79 3.20
C GLY A 124 20.94 -12.78 2.48
N GLN A 125 20.51 -11.54 2.28
CA GLN A 125 21.25 -10.47 1.60
C GLN A 125 22.17 -9.72 2.57
N GLU A 126 23.32 -9.24 2.07
CA GLU A 126 24.25 -8.44 2.88
C GLU A 126 23.60 -7.13 3.32
N GLN A 127 22.93 -6.43 2.41
CA GLN A 127 22.30 -5.11 2.63
C GLN A 127 20.89 -5.20 3.26
N GLY A 128 20.35 -6.42 3.49
CA GLY A 128 19.00 -6.59 4.02
C GLY A 128 17.92 -6.11 3.06
N GLY A 129 16.88 -5.44 3.58
CA GLY A 129 15.79 -4.92 2.76
C GLY A 129 14.78 -4.07 3.54
N VAL A 130 13.75 -3.61 2.82
CA VAL A 130 12.65 -2.81 3.40
C VAL A 130 11.30 -3.39 3.00
N ILE A 131 10.43 -3.62 3.97
CA ILE A 131 9.05 -4.04 3.74
C ILE A 131 8.13 -2.89 4.09
N VAL A 132 7.42 -2.40 3.08
CA VAL A 132 6.44 -1.32 3.18
C VAL A 132 5.04 -1.90 3.11
N PHE A 133 4.23 -1.67 4.13
CA PHE A 133 2.81 -1.98 4.10
C PHE A 133 2.02 -0.72 3.75
N ILE A 134 1.14 -0.80 2.75
CA ILE A 134 0.18 0.26 2.51
C ILE A 134 -0.97 0.10 3.51
N GLY A 135 -0.94 0.96 4.52
CA GLY A 135 -1.96 1.09 5.54
C GLY A 135 -3.22 1.81 5.02
N SER A 136 -3.90 2.50 5.90
CA SER A 136 -5.04 3.37 5.59
C SER A 136 -5.37 4.24 6.78
N ILE A 137 -5.92 5.42 6.56
CA ILE A 137 -6.57 6.23 7.60
C ILE A 137 -7.70 5.44 8.31
N SER A 138 -8.33 4.48 7.61
CA SER A 138 -9.34 3.59 8.19
C SER A 138 -8.83 2.70 9.33
N ALA A 139 -7.51 2.61 9.53
CA ALA A 139 -6.90 1.92 10.68
C ALA A 139 -7.07 2.70 11.99
N SER A 140 -7.25 4.01 11.93
CA SER A 140 -7.23 4.91 13.09
C SER A 140 -8.50 5.71 13.29
N ARG A 141 -9.49 5.58 12.40
CA ARG A 141 -10.80 6.24 12.52
C ARG A 141 -11.95 5.27 12.25
N PRO A 142 -13.20 5.61 12.64
CA PRO A 142 -14.37 4.84 12.24
C PRO A 142 -14.47 4.68 10.73
N SER A 143 -14.80 3.48 10.26
CA SER A 143 -14.92 3.14 8.84
C SER A 143 -16.24 2.43 8.56
N PRO A 144 -17.40 3.13 8.67
CA PRO A 144 -18.70 2.55 8.41
C PRO A 144 -18.79 2.07 6.95
N GLY A 145 -19.40 0.90 6.75
CA GLY A 145 -19.46 0.22 5.45
C GLY A 145 -18.17 -0.51 5.05
N THR A 146 -17.09 -0.35 5.81
CA THR A 146 -15.81 -1.07 5.58
C THR A 146 -15.17 -1.50 6.90
N ALA A 147 -15.96 -1.93 7.89
CA ALA A 147 -15.49 -2.25 9.24
C ALA A 147 -14.40 -3.33 9.25
N ALA A 148 -14.58 -4.45 8.52
CA ALA A 148 -13.56 -5.51 8.44
C ALA A 148 -12.27 -5.02 7.77
N TYR A 149 -12.35 -4.10 6.81
CA TYR A 149 -11.17 -3.48 6.20
C TYR A 149 -10.43 -2.58 7.20
N GLY A 150 -11.15 -1.73 7.94
CA GLY A 150 -10.58 -0.91 9.00
C GLY A 150 -9.84 -1.76 10.04
N ALA A 151 -10.48 -2.85 10.52
CA ALA A 151 -9.87 -3.80 11.44
C ALA A 151 -8.61 -4.46 10.85
N ALA A 152 -8.66 -4.90 9.58
CA ALA A 152 -7.50 -5.46 8.90
C ALA A 152 -6.34 -4.47 8.82
N LYS A 153 -6.63 -3.20 8.46
CA LYS A 153 -5.60 -2.15 8.37
C LYS A 153 -5.04 -1.75 9.74
N ALA A 154 -5.84 -1.77 10.80
CA ALA A 154 -5.35 -1.62 12.17
C ALA A 154 -4.42 -2.80 12.57
N GLY A 155 -4.81 -4.02 12.21
CA GLY A 155 -3.97 -5.22 12.37
C GLY A 155 -2.63 -5.10 11.62
N VAL A 156 -2.62 -4.54 10.42
CA VAL A 156 -1.38 -4.26 9.66
C VAL A 156 -0.45 -3.33 10.44
N LEU A 157 -0.95 -2.27 11.08
CA LEU A 157 -0.10 -1.38 11.87
C LEU A 157 0.51 -2.09 13.08
N SER A 158 -0.24 -3.00 13.71
CA SER A 158 0.27 -3.86 14.78
C SER A 158 1.37 -4.82 14.27
N LEU A 159 1.17 -5.43 13.08
CA LEU A 159 2.19 -6.25 12.43
C LEU A 159 3.47 -5.46 12.17
N VAL A 160 3.36 -4.24 11.64
CA VAL A 160 4.52 -3.38 11.36
C VAL A 160 5.37 -3.18 12.60
N SER A 161 4.75 -2.88 13.75
CA SER A 161 5.46 -2.68 15.02
C SER A 161 6.17 -3.97 15.50
N SER A 162 5.49 -5.11 15.42
CA SER A 162 6.03 -6.40 15.89
C SER A 162 7.16 -6.89 14.97
N LEU A 163 6.90 -6.91 13.66
CA LEU A 163 7.86 -7.43 12.68
C LEU A 163 9.12 -6.56 12.55
N ALA A 164 9.02 -5.26 12.83
CA ALA A 164 10.18 -4.37 12.88
C ALA A 164 11.17 -4.78 13.98
N VAL A 165 10.67 -5.30 15.10
CA VAL A 165 11.51 -5.82 16.20
C VAL A 165 12.06 -7.21 15.87
N GLU A 166 11.19 -8.10 15.34
CA GLU A 166 11.57 -9.49 15.05
C GLU A 166 12.63 -9.61 13.96
N TRP A 167 12.62 -8.70 12.95
CA TRP A 167 13.44 -8.83 11.74
C TRP A 167 14.63 -7.88 11.69
N ALA A 168 14.77 -7.03 12.71
CA ALA A 168 15.96 -6.18 12.86
C ALA A 168 17.22 -7.05 13.07
N PRO A 169 18.42 -6.52 12.76
CA PRO A 169 18.68 -5.20 12.18
C PRO A 169 18.62 -5.18 10.64
N LYS A 170 18.50 -6.33 9.98
CA LYS A 170 18.65 -6.43 8.51
C LYS A 170 17.43 -5.94 7.73
N VAL A 171 16.22 -6.16 8.25
CA VAL A 171 15.00 -5.83 7.54
C VAL A 171 14.23 -4.76 8.30
N ARG A 172 14.01 -3.61 7.65
CA ARG A 172 13.13 -2.56 8.16
C ARG A 172 11.69 -2.85 7.74
N VAL A 173 10.76 -2.67 8.66
CA VAL A 173 9.32 -2.84 8.41
C VAL A 173 8.62 -1.55 8.74
N VAL A 174 7.88 -0.99 7.77
CA VAL A 174 7.24 0.31 7.88
C VAL A 174 5.84 0.29 7.26
N ALA A 175 4.99 1.22 7.64
CA ALA A 175 3.73 1.49 6.95
C ALA A 175 3.73 2.87 6.33
N VAL A 176 3.06 2.99 5.18
CA VAL A 176 2.60 4.26 4.59
C VAL A 176 1.08 4.20 4.55
N SER A 177 0.41 5.08 5.30
CA SER A 177 -1.05 5.09 5.43
C SER A 177 -1.63 6.30 4.71
N PRO A 178 -2.18 6.12 3.50
CA PRO A 178 -2.86 7.21 2.81
C PRO A 178 -4.22 7.54 3.43
N GLY A 179 -4.61 8.80 3.30
CA GLY A 179 -5.97 9.27 3.42
C GLY A 179 -6.76 8.97 2.14
N LEU A 180 -7.53 9.95 1.66
CA LEU A 180 -8.31 9.81 0.43
C LEU A 180 -7.41 10.10 -0.77
N VAL A 181 -7.33 9.15 -1.71
CA VAL A 181 -6.48 9.23 -2.92
C VAL A 181 -7.36 9.17 -4.15
N GLN A 182 -7.13 10.08 -5.09
CA GLN A 182 -7.82 10.09 -6.37
C GLN A 182 -7.24 9.00 -7.28
N THR A 183 -8.08 8.08 -7.72
CA THR A 183 -7.73 7.00 -8.65
C THR A 183 -8.79 6.91 -9.73
N GLU A 184 -8.58 6.07 -10.72
CA GLU A 184 -9.58 5.75 -11.76
C GLU A 184 -10.87 5.14 -11.19
N GLN A 185 -10.86 4.72 -9.94
CA GLN A 185 -12.05 4.18 -9.24
C GLN A 185 -12.75 5.20 -8.35
N SER A 186 -12.29 6.44 -8.29
CA SER A 186 -12.85 7.45 -7.38
C SER A 186 -14.32 7.75 -7.66
N GLU A 187 -14.76 7.68 -8.93
CA GLU A 187 -16.16 7.86 -9.30
C GLU A 187 -17.08 6.81 -8.68
N LEU A 188 -16.61 5.58 -8.50
CA LEU A 188 -17.37 4.52 -7.85
C LEU A 188 -17.64 4.78 -6.36
N HIS A 189 -16.81 5.63 -5.73
CA HIS A 189 -16.89 5.92 -4.30
C HIS A 189 -17.49 7.30 -4.00
N TYR A 190 -17.23 8.28 -4.86
CA TYR A 190 -17.51 9.69 -4.58
C TYR A 190 -18.46 10.34 -5.61
N GLY A 191 -18.87 9.58 -6.63
CA GLY A 191 -19.70 10.08 -7.72
C GLY A 191 -18.89 10.80 -8.79
N ASP A 192 -19.51 11.77 -9.47
CA ASP A 192 -18.90 12.53 -10.55
C ASP A 192 -17.77 13.50 -10.08
N ALA A 193 -17.23 14.28 -11.00
CA ALA A 193 -16.18 15.26 -10.70
C ALA A 193 -16.57 16.26 -9.60
N ALA A 194 -17.85 16.65 -9.53
CA ALA A 194 -18.34 17.56 -8.49
C ALA A 194 -18.35 16.88 -7.12
N GLY A 195 -18.76 15.61 -7.04
CA GLY A 195 -18.71 14.79 -5.84
C GLY A 195 -17.27 14.58 -5.34
N ILE A 196 -16.34 14.27 -6.25
CA ILE A 196 -14.91 14.15 -5.93
C ILE A 196 -14.35 15.47 -5.39
N ALA A 197 -14.67 16.61 -6.03
CA ALA A 197 -14.25 17.93 -5.57
C ALA A 197 -14.83 18.29 -4.18
N ALA A 198 -16.11 17.97 -3.95
CA ALA A 198 -16.77 18.20 -2.66
C ALA A 198 -16.11 17.38 -1.54
N VAL A 199 -15.76 16.12 -1.81
CA VAL A 199 -15.00 15.29 -0.87
C VAL A 199 -13.61 15.89 -0.63
N GLY A 200 -12.91 16.32 -1.68
CA GLY A 200 -11.61 16.98 -1.58
C GLY A 200 -11.64 18.23 -0.69
N ALA A 201 -12.69 19.03 -0.78
CA ALA A 201 -12.87 20.23 0.05
C ALA A 201 -13.03 19.94 1.55
N THR A 202 -13.38 18.71 1.95
CA THR A 202 -13.45 18.31 3.37
C THR A 202 -12.06 18.10 3.99
N ILE A 203 -11.03 17.88 3.17
CA ILE A 203 -9.65 17.67 3.58
C ILE A 203 -9.00 19.05 3.77
N PRO A 204 -8.21 19.29 4.84
CA PRO A 204 -7.53 20.57 5.02
C PRO A 204 -6.64 21.00 3.86
N ALA A 205 -6.00 20.05 3.16
CA ALA A 205 -5.22 20.32 1.94
C ALA A 205 -6.07 20.71 0.72
N GLY A 206 -7.41 20.70 0.80
CA GLY A 206 -8.34 21.12 -0.25
C GLY A 206 -8.52 20.16 -1.41
N ARG A 207 -7.88 18.98 -1.38
CA ARG A 207 -7.93 17.99 -2.45
C ARG A 207 -7.64 16.57 -1.95
N LEU A 208 -7.99 15.59 -2.75
CA LEU A 208 -7.48 14.23 -2.58
C LEU A 208 -5.98 14.19 -2.93
N ALA A 209 -5.25 13.25 -2.33
CA ALA A 209 -3.89 12.94 -2.78
C ALA A 209 -3.92 12.29 -4.16
N ASN A 210 -2.82 12.34 -4.89
CA ASN A 210 -2.65 11.55 -6.10
C ASN A 210 -1.76 10.33 -5.83
N PRO A 211 -1.85 9.25 -6.65
CA PRO A 211 -1.06 8.04 -6.45
C PRO A 211 0.46 8.25 -6.42
N ALA A 212 0.96 9.24 -7.16
CA ALA A 212 2.39 9.55 -7.20
C ALA A 212 2.90 10.06 -5.85
N GLU A 213 2.10 10.83 -5.09
CA GLU A 213 2.49 11.32 -3.75
C GLU A 213 2.69 10.15 -2.76
N ILE A 214 1.87 9.10 -2.89
CA ILE A 214 2.05 7.88 -2.10
C ILE A 214 3.31 7.13 -2.55
N GLY A 215 3.56 7.10 -3.87
CA GLY A 215 4.77 6.53 -4.44
C GLY A 215 6.04 7.23 -3.96
N ASP A 216 6.05 8.55 -3.95
CA ASP A 216 7.19 9.35 -3.44
C ASP A 216 7.52 9.04 -1.98
N ALA A 217 6.49 8.91 -1.16
CA ALA A 217 6.67 8.51 0.24
C ALA A 217 7.23 7.08 0.37
N CYS A 218 6.77 6.14 -0.47
CA CYS A 218 7.30 4.77 -0.49
C CYS A 218 8.77 4.74 -0.93
N VAL A 219 9.15 5.53 -1.92
CA VAL A 219 10.55 5.66 -2.36
C VAL A 219 11.40 6.25 -1.25
N TRP A 220 10.97 7.38 -0.65
CA TRP A 220 11.70 8.03 0.43
C TRP A 220 11.90 7.10 1.64
N ILE A 221 10.85 6.45 2.14
CA ILE A 221 10.94 5.60 3.32
C ILE A 221 11.78 4.33 3.08
N SER A 222 11.92 3.93 1.81
CA SER A 222 12.77 2.81 1.39
C SER A 222 14.22 3.21 1.18
N SER A 223 14.53 4.50 1.17
CA SER A 223 15.86 5.02 0.89
C SER A 223 16.77 5.04 2.13
N PRO A 224 18.09 5.23 1.96
CA PRO A 224 19.03 5.44 3.07
C PRO A 224 18.73 6.68 3.92
N ALA A 225 18.05 7.70 3.35
CA ALA A 225 17.65 8.89 4.10
C ALA A 225 16.65 8.58 5.23
N ALA A 226 15.94 7.43 5.16
CA ALA A 226 15.05 6.95 6.19
C ALA A 226 15.60 5.73 6.96
N ALA A 227 16.92 5.54 7.03
CA ALA A 227 17.55 4.34 7.59
C ALA A 227 17.14 4.01 9.03
N TYR A 228 16.81 5.01 9.85
CA TYR A 228 16.38 4.81 11.23
C TYR A 228 14.87 4.60 11.37
N ALA A 229 14.10 4.72 10.28
CA ALA A 229 12.64 4.50 10.28
C ALA A 229 12.35 3.00 10.16
N SER A 230 11.96 2.38 11.28
CA SER A 230 11.42 1.01 11.34
C SER A 230 10.37 0.95 12.44
N GLY A 231 9.30 0.15 12.27
CA GLY A 231 8.17 0.06 13.19
C GLY A 231 7.24 1.28 13.15
N ILE A 232 7.37 2.17 12.18
CA ILE A 232 6.60 3.42 12.08
C ILE A 232 5.47 3.34 11.07
N ASN A 233 4.48 4.21 11.26
CA ASN A 233 3.43 4.50 10.30
C ASN A 233 3.56 5.95 9.80
N LEU A 234 3.88 6.12 8.52
CA LEU A 234 3.87 7.43 7.86
C LEU A 234 2.45 7.73 7.35
N LEU A 235 1.77 8.65 8.03
CA LEU A 235 0.40 9.02 7.72
C LEU A 235 0.37 10.17 6.70
N LEU A 236 -0.24 9.94 5.53
CA LEU A 236 -0.36 10.89 4.42
C LEU A 236 -1.83 11.19 4.15
N HIS A 237 -2.40 12.19 4.81
CA HIS A 237 -3.85 12.45 4.76
C HIS A 237 -4.23 13.93 4.59
N GLY A 238 -3.29 14.79 4.17
CA GLY A 238 -3.57 16.17 3.85
C GLY A 238 -4.06 17.05 5.04
N GLY A 239 -3.69 16.67 6.27
CA GLY A 239 -4.17 17.31 7.51
C GLY A 239 -5.31 16.56 8.18
N GLY A 240 -5.80 15.47 7.57
CA GLY A 240 -6.86 14.61 8.11
C GLY A 240 -8.27 15.03 7.73
N GLU A 241 -9.22 14.80 8.61
CA GLU A 241 -10.63 15.16 8.43
C GLU A 241 -11.03 16.18 9.49
N ARG A 242 -11.72 17.23 9.07
CA ARG A 242 -12.25 18.22 10.01
C ARG A 242 -13.31 17.57 10.89
N PRO A 243 -13.25 17.75 12.22
CA PRO A 243 -14.31 17.27 13.11
C PRO A 243 -15.68 17.81 12.69
N ALA A 244 -16.65 16.92 12.49
CA ALA A 244 -17.98 17.29 11.99
C ALA A 244 -18.70 18.34 12.86
N PHE A 245 -18.46 18.32 14.18
CA PHE A 245 -19.09 19.28 15.10
C PHE A 245 -18.67 20.74 14.81
N LEU A 246 -17.47 20.98 14.26
CA LEU A 246 -17.03 22.33 13.91
C LEU A 246 -17.91 22.95 12.81
N ALA A 247 -18.42 22.14 11.88
CA ALA A 247 -19.33 22.61 10.84
C ALA A 247 -20.73 22.93 11.40
N ALA A 248 -21.15 22.21 12.44
CA ALA A 248 -22.44 22.41 13.13
C ALA A 248 -22.43 23.53 14.16
N ALA A 249 -21.26 23.89 14.71
CA ALA A 249 -21.15 24.94 15.72
C ALA A 249 -21.54 26.30 15.13
N SER A 250 -22.27 27.11 15.91
CA SER A 250 -22.64 28.48 15.54
C SER A 250 -21.65 29.52 16.07
N ALA A 251 -20.78 29.16 17.00
CA ALA A 251 -19.73 30.02 17.57
C ALA A 251 -18.43 29.90 16.75
N ASN A 252 -17.59 30.96 16.74
CA ASN A 252 -16.27 31.00 16.11
C ASN A 252 -16.29 30.70 14.59
N LYS A 253 -17.33 31.12 13.89
CA LYS A 253 -17.37 31.18 12.42
C LYS A 253 -16.92 32.57 12.00
N GLU A 254 -15.63 32.74 11.66
CA GLU A 254 -15.11 33.88 10.91
C GLU A 254 -15.12 33.57 9.42
#